data_b01bef65314f8ef07f907e22a6cceb79
#
_entry.id   b01bef65314f8ef07f907e22a6cceb79
#
_cell.length_a   1.000
_cell.length_b   1.000
_cell.length_c   1.000
_cell.angle_alpha   90.00
_cell.angle_beta   90.00
_cell.angle_gamma   90.00
#
_symmetry.space_group_name_H-M   'P 1'
#
loop_
_entity.id
_entity.type
_entity.pdbx_description
1 polymer ?
#
loop_
_entity_poly.entity_id
_entity_poly.type
_entity_poly.pdbx_seq_one_letter_code
_entity_poly.pdbx_strand_id
1 'polypeptide(L)'
;QSVSADLTTFVEGRKLDDDASIMIRLNNGAKGSLSISQVATGEENNFTVAIYGDKGALKWSQENPNYATFSQVGEPSQIITRGGSIKVEGTEANVRIPAGHPEGYLEAFAQIYSDAADVIQNKENKEELLKLLPNIDDGLHIMKFINASVNSSNNHSTWTDLSTIK
;
A
#
# COMPACT_ATOMS: atom_id res chain seq x y z
N GLN A 1 17.53 -1.64 -3.15
CA GLN A 1 16.16 -2.10 -3.43
C GLN A 1 16.05 -2.46 -4.90
N SER A 2 15.54 -3.66 -5.21
CA SER A 2 15.43 -4.13 -6.59
C SER A 2 14.10 -4.83 -6.85
N VAL A 3 13.71 -4.85 -8.12
CA VAL A 3 12.49 -5.48 -8.60
C VAL A 3 12.79 -6.45 -9.75
N SER A 4 11.97 -7.48 -9.88
CA SER A 4 11.88 -8.35 -11.06
C SER A 4 10.41 -8.38 -11.45
N ALA A 5 10.09 -7.97 -12.67
CA ALA A 5 8.71 -7.74 -13.10
C ALA A 5 8.41 -8.41 -14.44
N ASP A 6 7.17 -8.86 -14.56
CA ASP A 6 6.54 -9.28 -15.81
C ASP A 6 5.27 -8.44 -16.00
N LEU A 7 5.29 -7.57 -17.01
CA LEU A 7 4.19 -6.69 -17.39
C LEU A 7 3.64 -7.16 -18.74
N THR A 8 2.33 -7.31 -18.82
CA THR A 8 1.66 -7.87 -19.99
C THR A 8 0.48 -6.99 -20.40
N THR A 9 0.25 -6.88 -21.71
CA THR A 9 -0.97 -6.33 -22.29
C THR A 9 -1.77 -7.47 -22.90
N PHE A 10 -2.84 -7.90 -22.25
CA PHE A 10 -3.72 -8.98 -22.72
C PHE A 10 -4.79 -8.47 -23.67
N VAL A 11 -5.28 -7.26 -23.48
CA VAL A 11 -6.37 -6.71 -24.30
C VAL A 11 -5.80 -6.03 -25.54
N GLU A 12 -6.19 -6.53 -26.72
CA GLU A 12 -5.78 -5.96 -27.99
C GLU A 12 -6.13 -4.45 -28.10
N GLY A 13 -5.19 -3.66 -28.60
CA GLY A 13 -5.34 -2.21 -28.79
C GLY A 13 -5.03 -1.34 -27.59
N ARG A 14 -4.80 -1.91 -26.41
CA ARG A 14 -4.26 -1.13 -25.27
C ARG A 14 -2.81 -0.76 -25.52
N LYS A 15 -2.44 0.44 -25.09
CA LYS A 15 -1.06 0.96 -25.23
C LYS A 15 -0.18 0.69 -24.00
N LEU A 16 -0.80 0.46 -22.87
CA LEU A 16 -0.14 0.18 -21.59
C LEU A 16 -0.46 -1.25 -21.17
N ASP A 17 0.37 -1.78 -20.31
CA ASP A 17 0.15 -3.04 -19.61
C ASP A 17 -1.19 -3.00 -18.84
N ASP A 18 -1.88 -4.11 -18.81
CA ASP A 18 -3.12 -4.32 -18.06
C ASP A 18 -3.00 -5.45 -17.01
N ASP A 19 -1.81 -6.04 -16.93
CA ASP A 19 -1.44 -7.02 -15.92
C ASP A 19 0.04 -6.84 -15.53
N ALA A 20 0.35 -7.01 -14.25
CA ALA A 20 1.71 -6.93 -13.73
C ALA A 20 1.92 -7.89 -12.56
N SER A 21 2.97 -8.71 -12.66
CA SER A 21 3.50 -9.54 -11.57
C SER A 21 4.90 -9.07 -11.21
N ILE A 22 5.10 -8.61 -9.98
CA ILE A 22 6.36 -7.98 -9.56
C ILE A 22 6.88 -8.63 -8.28
N MET A 23 8.12 -9.08 -8.30
CA MET A 23 8.86 -9.48 -7.10
C MET A 23 9.75 -8.34 -6.63
N ILE A 24 9.84 -8.17 -5.30
CA ILE A 24 10.52 -7.04 -4.66
C ILE A 24 11.57 -7.58 -3.67
N ARG A 25 12.74 -6.94 -3.64
CA ARG A 25 13.76 -7.09 -2.59
C ARG A 25 14.03 -5.74 -1.95
N LEU A 26 13.88 -5.68 -0.63
CA LEU A 26 14.17 -4.48 0.15
C LEU A 26 15.60 -4.49 0.69
N ASN A 27 16.13 -3.31 1.02
CA ASN A 27 17.52 -3.17 1.51
C ASN A 27 17.77 -3.88 2.85
N ASN A 28 16.71 -4.03 3.67
CA ASN A 28 16.78 -4.74 4.95
C ASN A 28 16.67 -6.26 4.83
N GLY A 29 16.65 -6.81 3.60
CA GLY A 29 16.53 -8.24 3.33
C GLY A 29 15.10 -8.76 3.23
N ALA A 30 14.09 -7.95 3.52
CA ALA A 30 12.70 -8.33 3.32
C ALA A 30 12.39 -8.52 1.82
N LYS A 31 11.42 -9.37 1.54
CA LYS A 31 10.95 -9.68 0.18
C LYS A 31 9.46 -9.44 0.09
N GLY A 32 9.00 -9.07 -1.09
CA GLY A 32 7.58 -8.89 -1.37
C GLY A 32 7.22 -9.37 -2.76
N SER A 33 5.92 -9.49 -2.98
CA SER A 33 5.33 -9.66 -4.30
C SER A 33 4.14 -8.74 -4.44
N LEU A 34 3.92 -8.23 -5.63
CA LEU A 34 2.80 -7.37 -6.00
C LEU A 34 2.18 -7.94 -7.28
N SER A 35 0.87 -8.13 -7.26
CA SER A 35 0.08 -8.50 -8.43
C SER A 35 -0.95 -7.41 -8.68
N ILE A 36 -1.02 -6.89 -9.89
CA ILE A 36 -1.96 -5.86 -10.31
C ILE A 36 -2.56 -6.30 -11.64
N SER A 37 -3.88 -6.29 -11.76
CA SER A 37 -4.55 -6.67 -13.00
C SER A 37 -5.79 -5.84 -13.23
N GLN A 38 -6.00 -5.42 -14.47
CA GLN A 38 -7.23 -4.79 -14.97
C GLN A 38 -8.08 -5.78 -15.77
N VAL A 39 -7.67 -7.04 -15.80
CA VAL A 39 -8.31 -8.10 -16.60
C VAL A 39 -8.68 -9.33 -15.76
N ALA A 40 -8.53 -9.27 -14.44
CA ALA A 40 -8.91 -10.32 -13.52
C ALA A 40 -10.45 -10.37 -13.34
N THR A 41 -11.11 -11.06 -14.23
CA THR A 41 -12.58 -11.16 -14.23
C THR A 41 -13.09 -11.80 -12.94
N GLY A 42 -14.02 -11.12 -12.28
CA GLY A 42 -14.60 -11.56 -11.00
C GLY A 42 -13.98 -10.88 -9.78
N GLU A 43 -12.84 -10.23 -9.95
CA GLU A 43 -12.27 -9.33 -8.96
C GLU A 43 -12.80 -7.91 -9.21
N GLU A 44 -13.28 -7.25 -8.16
CA GLU A 44 -13.72 -5.87 -8.29
C GLU A 44 -12.52 -4.94 -8.08
N ASN A 45 -12.31 -4.37 -6.90
CA ASN A 45 -11.05 -3.69 -6.64
C ASN A 45 -10.00 -4.62 -6.01
N ASN A 46 -10.42 -5.48 -5.13
CA ASN A 46 -9.65 -6.51 -4.40
C ASN A 46 -8.25 -6.04 -3.93
N PHE A 47 -8.15 -4.79 -3.47
CA PHE A 47 -6.90 -4.32 -2.91
C PHE A 47 -6.67 -4.94 -1.53
N THR A 48 -5.69 -5.82 -1.46
CA THR A 48 -5.31 -6.54 -0.23
C THR A 48 -3.85 -6.32 0.11
N VAL A 49 -3.55 -6.25 1.42
CA VAL A 49 -2.17 -6.17 1.92
C VAL A 49 -1.96 -7.26 2.97
N ALA A 50 -0.86 -8.00 2.84
CA ALA A 50 -0.42 -8.97 3.83
C ALA A 50 1.05 -8.74 4.16
N ILE A 51 1.36 -8.66 5.46
CA ILE A 51 2.73 -8.50 5.98
C ILE A 51 3.02 -9.69 6.90
N TYR A 52 4.14 -10.35 6.67
CA TYR A 52 4.58 -11.50 7.45
C TYR A 52 5.94 -11.20 8.06
N GLY A 53 6.04 -11.31 9.38
CA GLY A 53 7.28 -11.18 10.14
C GLY A 53 7.59 -12.45 10.92
N ASP A 54 8.71 -12.48 11.59
CA ASP A 54 9.19 -13.57 12.44
C ASP A 54 8.32 -13.79 13.68
N LYS A 55 7.57 -12.77 14.13
CA LYS A 55 6.71 -12.82 15.32
C LYS A 55 5.23 -12.90 15.01
N GLY A 56 4.82 -12.61 13.78
CA GLY A 56 3.41 -12.61 13.41
C GLY A 56 3.13 -12.08 12.03
N ALA A 57 1.85 -11.93 11.72
CA ALA A 57 1.36 -11.45 10.44
C ALA A 57 0.20 -10.47 10.61
N LEU A 58 0.05 -9.56 9.65
CA LEU A 58 -1.09 -8.67 9.52
C LEU A 58 -1.66 -8.79 8.11
N LYS A 59 -3.00 -8.90 8.01
CA LYS A 59 -3.72 -8.91 6.73
C LYS A 59 -4.86 -7.91 6.76
N TRP A 60 -5.04 -7.19 5.67
CA TRP A 60 -6.12 -6.23 5.51
C TRP A 60 -6.64 -6.25 4.07
N SER A 61 -7.92 -5.92 3.89
CA SER A 61 -8.59 -5.79 2.60
C SER A 61 -9.39 -4.49 2.54
N GLN A 62 -9.26 -3.76 1.44
CA GLN A 62 -10.00 -2.51 1.21
C GLN A 62 -11.51 -2.73 1.12
N GLU A 63 -11.98 -3.86 0.61
CA GLU A 63 -13.41 -4.17 0.50
C GLU A 63 -14.07 -4.48 1.86
N ASN A 64 -13.24 -4.71 2.89
CA ASN A 64 -13.68 -4.84 4.28
C ASN A 64 -12.80 -4.01 5.23
N PRO A 65 -12.76 -2.67 5.06
CA PRO A 65 -11.71 -1.81 5.60
C PRO A 65 -11.73 -1.69 7.13
N ASN A 66 -12.84 -2.02 7.77
CA ASN A 66 -13.01 -1.88 9.23
C ASN A 66 -12.38 -3.03 10.03
N TYR A 67 -11.80 -4.02 9.35
CA TYR A 67 -11.23 -5.21 9.99
C TYR A 67 -9.83 -5.50 9.45
N ALA A 68 -8.96 -5.91 10.35
CA ALA A 68 -7.68 -6.50 10.01
C ALA A 68 -7.49 -7.81 10.77
N THR A 69 -6.84 -8.78 10.16
CA THR A 69 -6.47 -10.03 10.84
C THR A 69 -5.05 -9.93 11.32
N PHE A 70 -4.85 -10.06 12.61
CA PHE A 70 -3.54 -10.17 13.25
C PHE A 70 -3.32 -11.61 13.71
N SER A 71 -2.13 -12.16 13.44
CA SER A 71 -1.75 -13.51 13.84
C SER A 71 -0.39 -13.47 14.50
N GLN A 72 -0.30 -13.85 15.75
CA GLN A 72 0.96 -14.02 16.47
C GLN A 72 1.41 -15.48 16.39
N VAL A 73 2.71 -15.71 16.29
CA VAL A 73 3.25 -17.07 16.24
C VAL A 73 2.89 -17.83 17.53
N GLY A 74 2.28 -18.99 17.39
CA GLY A 74 1.85 -19.83 18.51
C GLY A 74 0.50 -19.47 19.13
N GLU A 75 -0.16 -18.42 18.64
CA GLU A 75 -1.45 -17.95 19.14
C GLU A 75 -2.56 -18.02 18.08
N PRO A 76 -3.83 -18.11 18.48
CA PRO A 76 -4.95 -17.98 17.55
C PRO A 76 -4.96 -16.62 16.84
N SER A 77 -5.37 -16.61 15.58
CA SER A 77 -5.57 -15.37 14.84
C SER A 77 -6.68 -14.52 15.45
N GLN A 78 -6.48 -13.22 15.51
CA GLN A 78 -7.40 -12.23 16.07
C GLN A 78 -7.90 -11.30 14.97
N ILE A 79 -9.15 -10.87 15.08
CA ILE A 79 -9.71 -9.80 14.26
C ILE A 79 -9.58 -8.49 15.04
N ILE A 80 -8.83 -7.55 14.45
CA ILE A 80 -8.74 -6.19 14.95
C ILE A 80 -9.80 -5.36 14.24
N THR A 81 -10.60 -4.64 15.02
CA THR A 81 -11.64 -3.75 14.50
C THR A 81 -11.20 -2.29 14.56
N ARG A 82 -11.58 -1.52 13.57
CA ARG A 82 -11.36 -0.07 13.55
C ARG A 82 -12.03 0.59 14.78
N GLY A 83 -11.27 1.41 15.49
CA GLY A 83 -11.74 2.07 16.71
C GLY A 83 -12.02 1.10 17.88
N GLY A 84 -11.58 -0.15 17.80
CA GLY A 84 -11.68 -1.14 18.88
C GLY A 84 -10.70 -0.91 20.02
N SER A 85 -10.54 -1.91 20.90
CA SER A 85 -9.70 -1.81 22.10
C SER A 85 -8.20 -1.79 21.82
N ILE A 86 -7.77 -2.33 20.68
CA ILE A 86 -6.36 -2.29 20.26
C ILE A 86 -6.10 -0.93 19.62
N LYS A 87 -5.36 -0.09 20.33
CA LYS A 87 -4.96 1.23 19.82
C LYS A 87 -3.54 1.15 19.28
N VAL A 88 -3.34 1.72 18.10
CA VAL A 88 -2.02 1.95 17.52
C VAL A 88 -1.77 3.45 17.58
N GLU A 89 -0.69 3.86 18.18
CA GLU A 89 -0.31 5.27 18.32
C GLU A 89 -0.34 5.97 16.94
N GLY A 90 -0.93 7.15 16.89
CA GLY A 90 -1.06 7.95 15.67
C GLY A 90 -2.23 7.55 14.75
N THR A 91 -3.03 6.55 15.10
CA THR A 91 -4.19 6.15 14.28
C THR A 91 -5.51 6.76 14.74
N GLU A 92 -5.56 7.36 15.95
CA GLU A 92 -6.79 7.91 16.51
C GLU A 92 -7.40 9.02 15.64
N ALA A 93 -6.56 9.84 15.01
CA ALA A 93 -7.01 10.91 14.12
C ALA A 93 -7.73 10.39 12.86
N ASN A 94 -7.47 9.14 12.47
CA ASN A 94 -8.07 8.49 11.30
C ASN A 94 -9.36 7.73 11.62
N VAL A 95 -9.83 7.78 12.86
CA VAL A 95 -11.09 7.16 13.30
C VAL A 95 -12.08 8.27 13.61
N ARG A 96 -13.03 8.52 12.71
CA ARG A 96 -13.95 9.66 12.78
C ARG A 96 -15.26 9.33 13.47
N ILE A 97 -15.71 8.09 13.36
CA ILE A 97 -16.97 7.62 13.93
C ILE A 97 -16.74 6.44 14.89
N PRO A 98 -17.65 6.22 15.84
CA PRO A 98 -17.49 5.16 16.84
C PRO A 98 -17.31 3.77 16.21
N ALA A 99 -16.65 2.87 16.96
CA ALA A 99 -16.54 1.46 16.59
C ALA A 99 -17.90 0.85 16.29
N GLY A 100 -17.96 -0.06 15.33
CA GLY A 100 -19.20 -0.70 14.88
C GLY A 100 -20.00 0.07 13.83
N HIS A 101 -19.59 1.30 13.48
CA HIS A 101 -20.14 2.05 12.36
C HIS A 101 -19.18 1.96 11.16
N PRO A 102 -19.64 1.62 9.96
CA PRO A 102 -18.75 1.52 8.79
C PRO A 102 -18.09 2.85 8.46
N GLU A 103 -16.79 2.82 8.23
CA GLU A 103 -15.95 3.93 7.79
C GLU A 103 -14.95 3.39 6.77
N GLY A 104 -14.66 4.12 5.69
CA GLY A 104 -13.81 3.56 4.65
C GLY A 104 -13.35 4.56 3.61
N TYR A 105 -13.61 4.29 2.35
CA TYR A 105 -13.03 4.97 1.19
C TYR A 105 -13.22 6.50 1.22
N LEU A 106 -14.44 6.97 1.48
CA LEU A 106 -14.75 8.41 1.47
C LEU A 106 -14.04 9.14 2.62
N GLU A 107 -14.04 8.55 3.81
CA GLU A 107 -13.41 9.12 4.99
C GLU A 107 -11.89 9.12 4.85
N ALA A 108 -11.30 8.10 4.23
CA ALA A 108 -9.86 8.02 3.97
C ALA A 108 -9.42 9.15 3.02
N PHE A 109 -10.15 9.39 1.93
CA PHE A 109 -9.89 10.54 1.04
C PHE A 109 -10.09 11.87 1.75
N ALA A 110 -11.18 12.02 2.52
CA ALA A 110 -11.43 13.23 3.27
C ALA A 110 -10.32 13.53 4.29
N GLN A 111 -9.69 12.49 4.87
CA GLN A 111 -8.58 12.67 5.80
C GLN A 111 -7.36 13.29 5.11
N ILE A 112 -6.99 12.81 3.92
CA ILE A 112 -5.87 13.36 3.14
C ILE A 112 -6.05 14.87 2.91
N TYR A 113 -7.27 15.29 2.50
CA TYR A 113 -7.56 16.71 2.28
C TYR A 113 -7.56 17.52 3.58
N SER A 114 -8.05 16.94 4.67
CA SER A 114 -8.04 17.60 5.98
C SER A 114 -6.61 17.83 6.47
N ASP A 115 -5.76 16.81 6.38
CA ASP A 115 -4.34 16.91 6.78
C ASP A 115 -3.59 17.95 5.93
N ALA A 116 -3.81 17.94 4.62
CA ALA A 116 -3.23 18.94 3.72
C ALA A 116 -3.71 20.36 4.08
N ALA A 117 -5.00 20.56 4.37
CA ALA A 117 -5.55 21.84 4.78
C ALA A 117 -4.95 22.32 6.11
N ASP A 118 -4.78 21.44 7.07
CA ASP A 118 -4.19 21.76 8.36
C ASP A 118 -2.71 22.18 8.23
N VAL A 119 -1.95 21.52 7.36
CA VAL A 119 -0.58 21.92 7.01
C VAL A 119 -0.56 23.32 6.37
N ILE A 120 -1.45 23.58 5.40
CA ILE A 120 -1.54 24.88 4.72
C ILE A 120 -1.91 26.00 5.70
N GLN A 121 -2.84 25.73 6.62
CA GLN A 121 -3.27 26.67 7.64
C GLN A 121 -2.25 26.83 8.79
N ASN A 122 -1.14 26.12 8.75
CA ASN A 122 -0.07 26.14 9.74
C ASN A 122 -0.55 25.85 11.17
N LYS A 123 -1.38 24.81 11.31
CA LYS A 123 -1.88 24.36 12.61
C LYS A 123 -0.77 23.78 13.50
N GLU A 124 -1.02 23.68 14.81
CA GLU A 124 -0.02 23.25 15.80
C GLU A 124 0.58 21.87 15.52
N ASN A 125 -0.19 20.94 14.92
CA ASN A 125 0.25 19.58 14.57
C ASN A 125 0.92 19.47 13.19
N LYS A 126 1.24 20.59 12.52
CA LYS A 126 1.79 20.63 11.17
C LYS A 126 3.02 19.72 10.98
N GLU A 127 3.95 19.76 11.93
CA GLU A 127 5.19 18.98 11.85
C GLU A 127 4.94 17.45 11.88
N GLU A 128 3.90 17.03 12.59
CA GLU A 128 3.49 15.63 12.64
C GLU A 128 2.78 15.23 11.33
N LEU A 129 1.88 16.07 10.84
CA LEU A 129 1.17 15.82 9.59
C LEU A 129 2.10 15.78 8.38
N LEU A 130 3.14 16.62 8.34
CA LEU A 130 4.15 16.59 7.28
C LEU A 130 4.91 15.24 7.20
N LYS A 131 5.00 14.51 8.30
CA LYS A 131 5.61 13.16 8.32
C LYS A 131 4.69 12.07 7.76
N LEU A 132 3.38 12.32 7.78
CA LEU A 132 2.35 11.39 7.31
C LEU A 132 1.96 11.65 5.86
N LEU A 133 2.08 12.88 5.39
CA LEU A 133 1.75 13.24 4.01
C LEU A 133 2.90 12.86 3.06
N PRO A 134 2.60 12.20 1.93
CA PRO A 134 3.60 11.94 0.90
C PRO A 134 4.21 13.25 0.38
N ASN A 135 5.51 13.23 0.19
CA ASN A 135 6.30 14.35 -0.34
C ASN A 135 6.86 14.05 -1.74
N ILE A 136 7.64 14.97 -2.28
CA ILE A 136 8.20 14.84 -3.63
C ILE A 136 9.20 13.67 -3.74
N ASP A 137 9.93 13.34 -2.66
CA ASP A 137 10.88 12.23 -2.67
C ASP A 137 10.14 10.89 -2.68
N ASP A 138 9.00 10.78 -1.99
CA ASP A 138 8.12 9.62 -2.07
C ASP A 138 7.59 9.42 -3.49
N GLY A 139 7.14 10.51 -4.13
CA GLY A 139 6.70 10.51 -5.52
C GLY A 139 7.81 10.07 -6.48
N LEU A 140 9.02 10.60 -6.31
CA LEU A 140 10.19 10.21 -7.10
C LEU A 140 10.54 8.73 -6.91
N HIS A 141 10.45 8.23 -5.67
CA HIS A 141 10.70 6.83 -5.37
C HIS A 141 9.71 5.90 -6.08
N ILE A 142 8.42 6.26 -6.08
CA ILE A 142 7.38 5.52 -6.81
C ILE A 142 7.65 5.52 -8.32
N MET A 143 8.03 6.67 -8.90
CA MET A 143 8.37 6.74 -10.32
C MET A 143 9.59 5.88 -10.67
N LYS A 144 10.59 5.82 -9.81
CA LYS A 144 11.74 4.90 -9.98
C LYS A 144 11.32 3.44 -9.90
N PHE A 145 10.39 3.09 -9.00
CA PHE A 145 9.84 1.74 -8.91
C PHE A 145 9.13 1.33 -10.19
N ILE A 146 8.27 2.19 -10.73
CA ILE A 146 7.55 1.95 -12.00
C ILE A 146 8.54 1.77 -13.14
N ASN A 147 9.49 2.69 -13.30
CA ASN A 147 10.48 2.62 -14.38
C ASN A 147 11.38 1.39 -14.25
N ALA A 148 11.78 1.01 -13.04
CA ALA A 148 12.55 -0.21 -12.79
C ALA A 148 11.75 -1.46 -13.18
N SER A 149 10.45 -1.48 -12.89
CA SER A 149 9.55 -2.59 -13.25
C SER A 149 9.41 -2.71 -14.78
N VAL A 150 9.20 -1.61 -15.48
CA VAL A 150 9.17 -1.57 -16.95
C VAL A 150 10.50 -2.04 -17.54
N ASN A 151 11.62 -1.54 -17.02
CA ASN A 151 12.95 -1.96 -17.48
C ASN A 151 13.20 -3.44 -17.23
N SER A 152 12.80 -3.96 -16.08
CA SER A 152 12.90 -5.38 -15.74
C SER A 152 12.11 -6.24 -16.73
N SER A 153 10.85 -5.92 -16.96
CA SER A 153 9.97 -6.64 -17.88
C SER A 153 10.52 -6.65 -19.29
N ASN A 154 10.97 -5.50 -19.80
CA ASN A 154 11.56 -5.38 -21.14
C ASN A 154 12.91 -6.13 -21.29
N ASN A 155 13.53 -6.53 -20.18
CA ASN A 155 14.78 -7.28 -20.14
C ASN A 155 14.60 -8.69 -19.56
N HIS A 156 13.54 -9.38 -19.93
CA HIS A 156 13.25 -10.76 -19.54
C HIS A 156 13.16 -10.95 -18.02
N SER A 157 12.47 -10.04 -17.34
CA SER A 157 12.26 -10.04 -15.89
C SER A 157 13.56 -10.06 -15.05
N THR A 158 14.62 -9.48 -15.61
CA THR A 158 15.91 -9.37 -14.90
C THR A 158 15.78 -8.44 -13.68
N TRP A 159 16.40 -8.81 -12.57
CA TRP A 159 16.44 -7.98 -11.37
C TRP A 159 17.07 -6.61 -11.66
N THR A 160 16.28 -5.56 -11.50
CA THR A 160 16.67 -4.17 -11.76
C THR A 160 16.72 -3.40 -10.45
N ASP A 161 17.86 -2.77 -10.16
CA ASP A 161 18.02 -1.93 -8.97
C ASP A 161 17.42 -0.54 -9.21
N LEU A 162 16.64 -0.03 -8.25
CA LEU A 162 16.01 1.29 -8.34
C LEU A 162 17.03 2.43 -8.41
N SER A 163 18.22 2.24 -7.85
CA SER A 163 19.30 3.25 -7.88
C SER A 163 19.86 3.48 -9.28
N THR A 164 19.66 2.54 -10.21
CA THR A 164 20.10 2.66 -11.60
C THR A 164 19.15 3.50 -12.47
N ILE A 165 17.96 3.82 -11.93
CA ILE A 165 16.96 4.63 -12.61
C ILE A 165 17.24 6.12 -12.37
N LYS A 166 17.37 6.85 -13.45
CA LYS A 166 17.63 8.31 -13.47
C LYS A 166 16.36 9.11 -13.22
#